data_a355a6e2a86c24dc22a55d755e7d19a0
#
_entry.id   a355a6e2a86c24dc22a55d755e7d19a0
#
_cell.length_a   1.000
_cell.length_b   1.000
_cell.length_c   1.000
_cell.angle_alpha   90.00
_cell.angle_beta   90.00
_cell.angle_gamma   90.00
#
_symmetry.space_group_name_H-M   'P 1'
#
loop_
_entity.id
_entity.type
_entity.pdbx_description
1 polymer ?
#
loop_
_entity_poly.entity_id
_entity_poly.type
_entity_poly.pdbx_seq_one_letter_code
_entity_poly.pdbx_strand_id
1 'polypeptide(L)'
;MLMSSLLVACNNKLKTNENMKQELELTQEWDKVFPLSDKVSHKKVTFKTQYGLTLAGDLYTPKSPTLSRQGGEDASGKGGRPSQGDVEGGLPAIAVSGPFGATKEQSSGLYAMKMAERGFVALAFDPSYTGESSGEPRRTASPDINTEDFMAAVDFLSRQDNVDIEKIGIIGICGWGGIALNAAAADTRIKATVASTMYDMTRVSGNDYNDAFDVEEARHKNREALSKQRLADPAAMAGGVPDTVPPQAPRFVHDYYDYYKTERGYHKRSGNSNDGWRVIGTQAYANSRFLYYINEIRSAVLVMHGADAHSRYFGEAAYHYMVDGKAEGYKFVGEPNPNPENKELLIIPDASHCDLYDGGYEELKGKGKPKNMIPWNTLAEFFRKNLK
;
A
#
# COMPACT_ATOMS: atom_id res chain seq x y z
N MET A 1 -25.48 29.81 44.67
CA MET A 1 -24.63 30.98 44.51
C MET A 1 -24.16 30.98 43.05
N LEU A 2 -24.63 31.96 42.28
CA LEU A 2 -24.57 32.01 40.80
C LEU A 2 -23.14 32.31 40.33
N MET A 3 -22.64 31.53 39.40
CA MET A 3 -21.50 31.89 38.53
C MET A 3 -22.05 32.54 37.27
N SER A 4 -21.83 33.83 37.14
CA SER A 4 -22.14 34.59 35.94
C SER A 4 -21.02 34.42 34.90
N SER A 5 -21.42 33.96 33.74
CA SER A 5 -20.60 33.84 32.52
C SER A 5 -20.35 35.23 31.93
N LEU A 6 -19.09 35.63 31.82
CA LEU A 6 -18.67 36.74 30.95
C LEU A 6 -18.37 36.16 29.54
N LEU A 7 -19.27 36.41 28.60
CA LEU A 7 -19.04 36.27 27.18
C LEU A 7 -18.31 37.54 26.70
N VAL A 8 -17.02 37.45 26.47
CA VAL A 8 -16.27 38.47 25.72
C VAL A 8 -16.34 38.06 24.24
N ALA A 9 -17.17 38.79 23.50
CA ALA A 9 -17.23 38.70 22.05
C ALA A 9 -16.00 39.39 21.46
N CYS A 10 -14.95 38.66 21.13
CA CYS A 10 -13.88 39.12 20.26
C CYS A 10 -14.33 39.05 18.80
N ASN A 11 -14.74 40.17 18.27
CA ASN A 11 -14.93 40.36 16.83
C ASN A 11 -13.56 40.47 16.13
N ASN A 12 -12.90 39.35 15.96
CA ASN A 12 -11.79 39.20 15.03
C ASN A 12 -12.38 38.91 13.65
N LYS A 13 -12.39 39.89 12.76
CA LYS A 13 -12.47 39.68 11.32
C LYS A 13 -11.33 38.70 10.97
N LEU A 14 -11.65 37.42 10.88
CA LEU A 14 -10.82 36.46 10.21
C LEU A 14 -10.61 36.98 8.78
N LYS A 15 -9.44 37.53 8.50
CA LYS A 15 -8.93 37.59 7.14
C LYS A 15 -8.96 36.16 6.66
N THR A 16 -9.88 35.86 5.76
CA THR A 16 -9.82 34.64 4.94
C THR A 16 -8.50 34.70 4.18
N ASN A 17 -7.46 34.07 4.72
CA ASN A 17 -6.36 33.62 3.92
C ASN A 17 -7.00 32.71 2.88
N GLU A 18 -7.17 33.19 1.67
CA GLU A 18 -7.28 32.36 0.49
C GLU A 18 -5.98 31.54 0.47
N ASN A 19 -6.01 30.38 1.12
CA ASN A 19 -5.02 29.33 0.90
C ASN A 19 -5.09 29.08 -0.58
N MET A 20 -4.13 29.59 -1.33
CA MET A 20 -3.91 29.23 -2.72
C MET A 20 -3.93 27.70 -2.74
N LYS A 21 -4.96 27.14 -3.39
CA LYS A 21 -5.00 25.71 -3.73
C LYS A 21 -3.78 25.46 -4.60
N GLN A 22 -2.70 24.98 -4.01
CA GLN A 22 -1.58 24.50 -4.79
C GLN A 22 -2.08 23.22 -5.46
N GLU A 23 -2.59 23.37 -6.69
CA GLU A 23 -2.92 22.23 -7.52
C GLU A 23 -1.62 21.46 -7.79
N LEU A 24 -1.66 20.15 -7.61
CA LEU A 24 -0.49 19.30 -7.89
C LEU A 24 -0.24 19.29 -9.39
N GLU A 25 0.98 19.55 -9.80
CA GLU A 25 1.43 19.34 -11.18
C GLU A 25 1.68 17.85 -11.42
N LEU A 26 0.69 17.18 -12.02
CA LEU A 26 0.78 15.76 -12.31
C LEU A 26 1.39 15.53 -13.71
N THR A 27 2.35 14.63 -13.80
CA THR A 27 2.94 14.18 -15.07
C THR A 27 1.88 13.52 -15.95
N GLN A 28 1.64 14.04 -17.16
CA GLN A 28 0.60 13.53 -18.06
C GLN A 28 1.10 12.37 -18.95
N GLU A 29 2.40 12.25 -19.14
CA GLU A 29 3.01 11.18 -19.92
C GLU A 29 2.94 9.84 -19.17
N TRP A 30 2.98 8.74 -19.94
CA TRP A 30 3.10 7.40 -19.37
C TRP A 30 4.54 7.14 -18.91
N ASP A 31 4.85 7.44 -17.68
CA ASP A 31 6.17 7.32 -17.08
C ASP A 31 6.31 6.11 -16.12
N LYS A 32 5.46 5.12 -16.29
CA LYS A 32 5.45 3.92 -15.45
C LYS A 32 6.44 2.87 -15.93
N VAL A 33 6.98 2.07 -15.02
CA VAL A 33 7.96 1.01 -15.33
C VAL A 33 7.33 -0.23 -15.98
N PHE A 34 6.06 -0.18 -16.33
CA PHE A 34 5.31 -1.24 -17.01
C PHE A 34 4.48 -0.65 -18.15
N PRO A 35 4.18 -1.43 -19.21
CA PRO A 35 3.40 -0.96 -20.34
C PRO A 35 1.91 -0.77 -19.97
N LEU A 36 1.26 0.21 -20.60
CA LEU A 36 -0.18 0.40 -20.48
C LEU A 36 -0.93 -0.76 -21.17
N SER A 37 -1.91 -1.32 -20.47
CA SER A 37 -2.81 -2.33 -21.05
C SER A 37 -3.90 -1.67 -21.91
N ASP A 38 -4.20 -2.27 -23.05
CA ASP A 38 -5.30 -1.87 -23.94
C ASP A 38 -6.69 -2.19 -23.37
N LYS A 39 -6.76 -3.05 -22.34
CA LYS A 39 -8.00 -3.49 -21.68
C LYS A 39 -8.53 -2.50 -20.64
N VAL A 40 -7.74 -1.49 -20.26
CA VAL A 40 -8.10 -0.53 -19.23
C VAL A 40 -8.05 0.90 -19.75
N SER A 41 -8.90 1.76 -19.18
CA SER A 41 -8.72 3.21 -19.23
C SER A 41 -7.95 3.66 -18.00
N HIS A 42 -7.18 4.74 -18.15
CA HIS A 42 -6.36 5.31 -17.09
C HIS A 42 -6.57 6.82 -17.02
N LYS A 43 -6.65 7.36 -15.81
CA LYS A 43 -6.59 8.80 -15.56
C LYS A 43 -5.86 9.10 -14.27
N LYS A 44 -5.13 10.21 -14.23
CA LYS A 44 -4.58 10.74 -12.98
C LYS A 44 -5.68 11.43 -12.18
N VAL A 45 -5.64 11.24 -10.87
CA VAL A 45 -6.62 11.80 -9.94
C VAL A 45 -5.90 12.35 -8.70
N THR A 46 -6.59 13.26 -7.99
CA THR A 46 -6.14 13.74 -6.68
C THR A 46 -7.27 13.63 -5.67
N PHE A 47 -6.91 13.35 -4.41
CA PHE A 47 -7.86 13.30 -3.31
C PHE A 47 -7.18 13.74 -2.00
N LYS A 48 -7.97 14.06 -0.99
CA LYS A 48 -7.46 14.62 0.26
C LYS A 48 -7.55 13.61 1.41
N THR A 49 -6.52 13.64 2.27
CA THR A 49 -6.54 12.98 3.57
C THR A 49 -7.21 13.87 4.63
N GLN A 50 -7.57 13.30 5.77
CA GLN A 50 -8.08 14.05 6.92
C GLN A 50 -7.04 15.00 7.52
N TYR A 51 -5.75 14.75 7.27
CA TYR A 51 -4.65 15.65 7.66
C TYR A 51 -4.45 16.83 6.67
N GLY A 52 -5.32 16.97 5.67
CA GLY A 52 -5.29 18.08 4.70
C GLY A 52 -4.26 17.91 3.59
N LEU A 53 -3.56 16.79 3.52
CA LEU A 53 -2.65 16.47 2.42
C LEU A 53 -3.44 16.08 1.17
N THR A 54 -2.88 16.38 0.00
CA THR A 54 -3.45 15.98 -1.28
C THR A 54 -2.63 14.84 -1.85
N LEU A 55 -3.26 13.69 -2.04
CA LEU A 55 -2.63 12.52 -2.65
C LEU A 55 -2.83 12.53 -4.17
N ALA A 56 -1.82 12.05 -4.88
CA ALA A 56 -1.84 11.80 -6.31
C ALA A 56 -2.06 10.31 -6.57
N GLY A 57 -2.99 9.98 -7.46
CA GLY A 57 -3.32 8.62 -7.81
C GLY A 57 -3.47 8.39 -9.30
N ASP A 58 -3.34 7.14 -9.69
CA ASP A 58 -3.64 6.61 -11.01
C ASP A 58 -4.88 5.71 -10.89
N LEU A 59 -6.00 6.15 -11.46
CA LEU A 59 -7.25 5.40 -11.49
C LEU A 59 -7.35 4.61 -12.79
N TYR A 60 -7.46 3.29 -12.65
CA TYR A 60 -7.65 2.34 -13.74
C TYR A 60 -9.07 1.82 -13.71
N THR A 61 -9.74 1.82 -14.89
CA THR A 61 -11.12 1.33 -15.05
C THR A 61 -11.17 0.34 -16.19
N PRO A 62 -11.87 -0.79 -16.07
CA PRO A 62 -12.09 -1.72 -17.18
C PRO A 62 -12.72 -1.03 -18.38
N LYS A 63 -12.23 -1.25 -19.60
CA LYS A 63 -12.85 -0.72 -20.83
C LYS A 63 -14.12 -1.44 -21.22
N SER A 64 -14.27 -2.71 -20.81
CA SER A 64 -15.50 -3.49 -20.98
C SER A 64 -15.80 -4.16 -19.63
N PRO A 65 -16.94 -3.89 -19.02
CA PRO A 65 -17.39 -4.65 -17.86
C PRO A 65 -17.77 -6.04 -18.32
N THR A 66 -16.82 -6.98 -18.35
CA THR A 66 -17.15 -8.39 -18.55
C THR A 66 -17.68 -8.95 -17.23
N LEU A 67 -18.90 -8.61 -16.89
CA LEU A 67 -19.71 -9.42 -16.00
C LEU A 67 -20.05 -10.68 -16.78
N SER A 68 -19.35 -11.78 -16.52
CA SER A 68 -19.74 -13.08 -17.04
C SER A 68 -21.12 -13.44 -16.47
N ARG A 69 -22.16 -13.17 -17.21
CA ARG A 69 -23.43 -13.89 -17.06
C ARG A 69 -23.17 -15.34 -17.47
N GLN A 70 -23.02 -16.23 -16.53
CA GLN A 70 -23.32 -17.63 -16.77
C GLN A 70 -24.83 -17.74 -16.88
N GLY A 71 -25.29 -18.02 -18.10
CA GLY A 71 -26.65 -18.44 -18.35
C GLY A 71 -27.39 -17.67 -19.46
N GLY A 72 -27.60 -18.30 -20.61
CA GLY A 72 -28.65 -18.00 -21.57
C GLY A 72 -28.20 -17.29 -22.84
N GLU A 73 -28.05 -18.04 -23.91
CA GLU A 73 -28.06 -17.56 -25.31
C GLU A 73 -29.37 -16.87 -25.62
N ASP A 74 -29.32 -15.66 -26.18
CA ASP A 74 -30.30 -15.22 -27.14
C ASP A 74 -29.66 -14.34 -28.21
N ALA A 75 -29.77 -14.84 -29.44
CA ALA A 75 -29.30 -14.21 -30.64
C ALA A 75 -30.35 -13.19 -31.14
N SER A 76 -30.06 -11.89 -31.06
CA SER A 76 -30.64 -10.93 -31.99
C SER A 76 -29.69 -9.74 -32.14
N GLY A 77 -29.00 -9.71 -33.30
CA GLY A 77 -28.11 -8.61 -33.68
C GLY A 77 -28.91 -7.32 -33.93
N LYS A 78 -28.51 -6.27 -33.20
CA LYS A 78 -28.55 -4.88 -33.64
C LYS A 78 -27.44 -4.13 -32.90
N GLY A 79 -26.46 -3.59 -33.64
CA GLY A 79 -25.38 -2.79 -33.12
C GLY A 79 -25.92 -1.50 -32.51
N GLY A 80 -25.84 -1.41 -31.19
CA GLY A 80 -25.98 -0.21 -30.40
C GLY A 80 -24.78 -0.12 -29.47
N ARG A 81 -24.09 1.03 -29.41
CA ARG A 81 -23.10 1.30 -28.36
C ARG A 81 -23.75 1.03 -27.00
N PRO A 82 -23.11 0.24 -26.10
CA PRO A 82 -23.62 0.14 -24.74
C PRO A 82 -23.52 1.54 -24.12
N SER A 83 -24.63 2.08 -23.64
CA SER A 83 -24.67 3.24 -22.79
C SER A 83 -24.04 2.89 -21.46
N GLN A 84 -23.40 3.86 -20.80
CA GLN A 84 -22.69 3.79 -19.51
C GLN A 84 -23.66 3.53 -18.30
N GLY A 85 -24.71 2.73 -18.48
CA GLY A 85 -25.88 2.68 -17.61
C GLY A 85 -26.43 1.33 -17.18
N ASP A 86 -25.76 0.20 -17.41
CA ASP A 86 -26.40 -1.12 -17.17
C ASP A 86 -25.68 -2.02 -16.15
N VAL A 87 -25.07 -1.45 -15.08
CA VAL A 87 -24.68 -2.21 -13.89
C VAL A 87 -25.49 -1.68 -12.71
N GLU A 88 -26.65 -2.27 -12.43
CA GLU A 88 -27.31 -2.06 -11.13
C GLU A 88 -26.31 -2.43 -10.03
N GLY A 89 -25.82 -1.43 -9.29
CA GLY A 89 -24.99 -1.64 -8.09
C GLY A 89 -23.53 -1.26 -8.18
N GLY A 90 -22.99 -0.69 -9.28
CA GLY A 90 -21.59 -0.28 -9.40
C GLY A 90 -20.58 -1.46 -9.47
N LEU A 91 -19.29 -1.15 -9.72
CA LEU A 91 -18.20 -2.13 -9.78
C LEU A 91 -17.50 -2.25 -8.40
N PRO A 92 -16.94 -3.43 -8.06
CA PRO A 92 -16.06 -3.54 -6.93
C PRO A 92 -14.76 -2.73 -7.17
N ALA A 93 -14.21 -2.16 -6.10
CA ALA A 93 -13.03 -1.30 -6.20
C ALA A 93 -11.90 -1.73 -5.29
N ILE A 94 -10.66 -1.41 -5.68
CA ILE A 94 -9.45 -1.78 -4.96
C ILE A 94 -8.49 -0.59 -4.91
N ALA A 95 -8.08 -0.16 -3.70
CA ALA A 95 -6.98 0.77 -3.52
C ALA A 95 -5.66 0.00 -3.33
N VAL A 96 -4.57 0.48 -3.95
CA VAL A 96 -3.28 -0.21 -3.97
C VAL A 96 -2.16 0.77 -3.62
N SER A 97 -1.26 0.41 -2.71
CA SER A 97 -0.04 1.17 -2.44
C SER A 97 1.14 0.29 -2.06
N GLY A 98 2.32 0.86 -2.13
CA GLY A 98 3.60 0.21 -1.86
C GLY A 98 4.40 -0.12 -3.11
N PRO A 99 5.61 -0.65 -2.93
CA PRO A 99 6.36 -0.87 -1.68
C PRO A 99 6.67 0.41 -0.89
N PHE A 100 7.10 0.27 0.37
CA PHE A 100 7.54 1.40 1.18
C PHE A 100 8.76 2.07 0.54
N GLY A 101 8.68 3.39 0.30
CA GLY A 101 9.70 4.14 -0.46
C GLY A 101 9.60 4.03 -1.98
N ALA A 102 8.62 3.30 -2.52
CA ALA A 102 8.29 3.28 -3.95
C ALA A 102 7.25 4.36 -4.30
N THR A 103 6.90 4.45 -5.59
CA THR A 103 5.85 5.31 -6.13
C THR A 103 4.82 4.51 -6.92
N LYS A 104 3.66 5.11 -7.19
CA LYS A 104 2.56 4.49 -7.95
C LYS A 104 2.93 4.10 -9.39
N GLU A 105 4.03 4.62 -9.90
CA GLU A 105 4.56 4.28 -11.24
C GLU A 105 5.25 2.91 -11.27
N GLN A 106 5.47 2.30 -10.10
CA GLN A 106 6.14 1.01 -9.93
C GLN A 106 5.13 -0.11 -9.63
N SER A 107 5.41 -0.98 -8.66
CA SER A 107 4.63 -2.18 -8.34
C SER A 107 3.15 -1.92 -8.09
N SER A 108 2.79 -0.91 -7.30
CA SER A 108 1.38 -0.63 -6.97
C SER A 108 0.54 -0.27 -8.20
N GLY A 109 1.10 0.48 -9.15
CA GLY A 109 0.43 0.77 -10.42
C GLY A 109 0.22 -0.47 -11.28
N LEU A 110 1.21 -1.37 -11.33
CA LEU A 110 1.08 -2.65 -12.02
C LEU A 110 -0.05 -3.49 -11.41
N TYR A 111 -0.08 -3.63 -10.07
CA TYR A 111 -1.15 -4.37 -9.38
C TYR A 111 -2.53 -3.76 -9.66
N ALA A 112 -2.67 -2.44 -9.56
CA ALA A 112 -3.93 -1.75 -9.87
C ALA A 112 -4.38 -1.99 -11.32
N MET A 113 -3.47 -1.85 -12.30
CA MET A 113 -3.77 -2.13 -13.69
C MET A 113 -4.20 -3.59 -13.90
N LYS A 114 -3.51 -4.56 -13.28
CA LYS A 114 -3.82 -6.00 -13.39
C LYS A 114 -5.16 -6.37 -12.73
N MET A 115 -5.56 -5.68 -11.67
CA MET A 115 -6.90 -5.84 -11.09
C MET A 115 -7.97 -5.21 -11.99
N ALA A 116 -7.67 -4.05 -12.60
CA ALA A 116 -8.60 -3.43 -13.55
C ALA A 116 -8.81 -4.28 -14.80
N GLU A 117 -7.77 -4.95 -15.33
CA GLU A 117 -7.93 -5.95 -16.42
C GLU A 117 -8.89 -7.10 -16.04
N ARG A 118 -9.15 -7.28 -14.75
CA ARG A 118 -10.00 -8.35 -14.18
C ARG A 118 -11.36 -7.87 -13.69
N GLY A 119 -11.72 -6.62 -13.99
CA GLY A 119 -13.06 -6.10 -13.77
C GLY A 119 -13.24 -5.24 -12.52
N PHE A 120 -12.18 -4.83 -11.85
CA PHE A 120 -12.23 -3.92 -10.69
C PHE A 120 -11.96 -2.47 -11.11
N VAL A 121 -12.58 -1.51 -10.46
CA VAL A 121 -12.05 -0.13 -10.45
C VAL A 121 -10.85 -0.13 -9.52
N ALA A 122 -9.66 0.25 -9.99
CA ALA A 122 -8.46 0.14 -9.19
C ALA A 122 -7.69 1.46 -9.13
N LEU A 123 -7.30 1.88 -7.93
CA LEU A 123 -6.58 3.10 -7.64
C LEU A 123 -5.19 2.78 -7.10
N ALA A 124 -4.12 3.10 -7.83
CA ALA A 124 -2.78 3.17 -7.25
C ALA A 124 -2.50 4.61 -6.82
N PHE A 125 -1.91 4.82 -5.65
CA PHE A 125 -1.61 6.17 -5.16
C PHE A 125 -0.20 6.28 -4.58
N ASP A 126 0.36 7.50 -4.69
CA ASP A 126 1.55 7.87 -3.94
C ASP A 126 1.16 8.21 -2.50
N PRO A 127 1.90 7.69 -1.50
CA PRO A 127 1.72 8.09 -0.12
C PRO A 127 1.91 9.60 0.11
N SER A 128 1.36 10.10 1.20
CA SER A 128 1.67 11.44 1.72
C SER A 128 3.19 11.68 1.73
N TYR A 129 3.63 12.86 1.34
CA TYR A 129 5.04 13.29 1.24
C TYR A 129 5.88 12.60 0.16
N THR A 130 5.31 11.70 -0.64
CA THR A 130 6.03 10.86 -1.61
C THR A 130 5.54 11.10 -3.03
N GLY A 131 6.37 10.82 -4.03
CA GLY A 131 5.99 10.87 -5.44
C GLY A 131 5.43 12.22 -5.86
N GLU A 132 4.23 12.21 -6.45
CA GLU A 132 3.48 13.42 -6.85
C GLU A 132 2.50 13.90 -5.76
N SER A 133 2.33 13.17 -4.65
CA SER A 133 1.51 13.59 -3.51
C SER A 133 2.14 14.77 -2.77
N SER A 134 1.30 15.59 -2.13
CA SER A 134 1.74 16.75 -1.36
C SER A 134 2.39 16.38 -0.03
N GLY A 135 2.91 17.37 0.64
CA GLY A 135 3.48 17.30 1.98
C GLY A 135 4.96 17.63 2.02
N GLU A 136 5.35 18.42 3.04
CA GLU A 136 6.72 18.81 3.35
C GLU A 136 7.03 18.53 4.83
N PRO A 137 8.25 18.10 5.13
CA PRO A 137 9.36 17.82 4.23
C PRO A 137 9.15 16.51 3.44
N ARG A 138 9.61 16.48 2.17
CA ARG A 138 9.43 15.33 1.28
C ARG A 138 10.03 14.05 1.85
N ARG A 139 9.46 12.90 1.46
CA ARG A 139 9.87 11.55 1.86
C ARG A 139 9.79 11.32 3.38
N THR A 140 8.87 12.00 4.03
CA THR A 140 8.50 11.71 5.43
C THR A 140 7.54 10.53 5.46
N ALA A 141 7.72 9.64 6.42
CA ALA A 141 6.80 8.55 6.70
C ALA A 141 6.33 8.60 8.15
N SER A 142 5.09 8.22 8.39
CA SER A 142 4.49 8.18 9.72
C SER A 142 3.45 7.06 9.79
N PRO A 143 3.40 6.23 10.85
CA PRO A 143 2.48 5.09 10.93
C PRO A 143 1.01 5.48 10.81
N ASP A 144 0.60 6.56 11.45
CA ASP A 144 -0.77 7.07 11.45
C ASP A 144 -1.15 7.74 10.14
N ILE A 145 -0.27 8.61 9.58
CA ILE A 145 -0.51 9.28 8.30
C ILE A 145 -0.59 8.24 7.16
N ASN A 146 0.33 7.27 7.14
CA ASN A 146 0.30 6.26 6.09
C ASN A 146 -0.90 5.29 6.21
N THR A 147 -1.42 5.06 7.41
CA THR A 147 -2.68 4.34 7.61
C THR A 147 -3.86 5.16 7.07
N GLU A 148 -3.90 6.46 7.38
CA GLU A 148 -4.90 7.39 6.85
C GLU A 148 -4.87 7.49 5.32
N ASP A 149 -3.69 7.40 4.68
CA ASP A 149 -3.58 7.43 3.21
C ASP A 149 -4.44 6.33 2.55
N PHE A 150 -4.52 5.11 3.14
CA PHE A 150 -5.45 4.07 2.66
C PHE A 150 -6.91 4.43 2.92
N MET A 151 -7.25 4.95 4.11
CA MET A 151 -8.63 5.34 4.42
C MET A 151 -9.11 6.47 3.51
N ALA A 152 -8.25 7.44 3.20
CA ALA A 152 -8.54 8.49 2.23
C ALA A 152 -8.72 7.95 0.79
N ALA A 153 -7.98 6.91 0.41
CA ALA A 153 -8.18 6.23 -0.87
C ALA A 153 -9.54 5.50 -0.91
N VAL A 154 -9.97 4.88 0.20
CA VAL A 154 -11.32 4.32 0.35
C VAL A 154 -12.39 5.42 0.25
N ASP A 155 -12.20 6.57 0.91
CA ASP A 155 -13.08 7.74 0.78
C ASP A 155 -13.23 8.20 -0.68
N PHE A 156 -12.10 8.25 -1.40
CA PHE A 156 -12.11 8.65 -2.81
C PHE A 156 -12.88 7.65 -3.67
N LEU A 157 -12.61 6.35 -3.51
CA LEU A 157 -13.30 5.28 -4.26
C LEU A 157 -14.80 5.27 -3.95
N SER A 158 -15.19 5.47 -2.69
CA SER A 158 -16.60 5.53 -2.27
C SER A 158 -17.42 6.67 -2.90
N ARG A 159 -16.73 7.65 -3.48
CA ARG A 159 -17.37 8.81 -4.17
C ARG A 159 -17.36 8.70 -5.69
N GLN A 160 -16.90 7.58 -6.25
CA GLN A 160 -16.96 7.36 -7.69
C GLN A 160 -18.31 6.77 -8.08
N ASP A 161 -18.99 7.37 -9.06
CA ASP A 161 -20.35 6.98 -9.49
C ASP A 161 -20.45 5.54 -10.00
N ASN A 162 -19.33 4.96 -10.45
CA ASN A 162 -19.24 3.60 -10.96
C ASN A 162 -18.72 2.57 -9.94
N VAL A 163 -18.63 2.92 -8.66
CA VAL A 163 -18.13 2.05 -7.57
C VAL A 163 -19.27 1.66 -6.64
N ASP A 164 -19.36 0.38 -6.31
CA ASP A 164 -20.19 -0.11 -5.22
C ASP A 164 -19.47 0.10 -3.89
N ILE A 165 -19.99 0.98 -3.04
CA ILE A 165 -19.39 1.37 -1.77
C ILE A 165 -19.28 0.22 -0.76
N GLU A 166 -20.11 -0.83 -0.92
CA GLU A 166 -20.05 -2.02 -0.08
C GLU A 166 -19.01 -3.05 -0.58
N LYS A 167 -18.36 -2.78 -1.72
CA LYS A 167 -17.42 -3.71 -2.39
C LYS A 167 -16.04 -3.09 -2.58
N ILE A 168 -15.46 -2.55 -1.49
CA ILE A 168 -14.13 -1.94 -1.52
C ILE A 168 -13.11 -2.83 -0.81
N GLY A 169 -12.03 -3.15 -1.51
CA GLY A 169 -10.86 -3.84 -0.97
C GLY A 169 -9.58 -3.03 -1.10
N ILE A 170 -8.52 -3.50 -0.47
CA ILE A 170 -7.19 -2.88 -0.55
C ILE A 170 -6.09 -3.91 -0.81
N ILE A 171 -5.00 -3.47 -1.44
CA ILE A 171 -3.76 -4.23 -1.58
C ILE A 171 -2.60 -3.40 -1.06
N GLY A 172 -1.89 -3.92 -0.08
CA GLY A 172 -0.62 -3.37 0.38
C GLY A 172 0.55 -4.25 -0.02
N ILE A 173 1.63 -3.65 -0.55
CA ILE A 173 2.81 -4.38 -1.02
C ILE A 173 4.01 -4.00 -0.16
N CYS A 174 4.83 -4.98 0.28
CA CYS A 174 6.00 -4.77 1.13
C CYS A 174 5.60 -4.08 2.45
N GLY A 175 6.25 -2.99 2.86
CA GLY A 175 5.87 -2.24 4.07
C GLY A 175 4.41 -1.76 4.07
N TRP A 176 3.83 -1.53 2.91
CA TRP A 176 2.41 -1.17 2.77
C TRP A 176 1.47 -2.35 3.01
N GLY A 177 1.97 -3.60 3.00
CA GLY A 177 1.18 -4.76 3.43
C GLY A 177 0.81 -4.69 4.91
N GLY A 178 1.76 -4.33 5.78
CA GLY A 178 1.46 -4.10 7.20
C GLY A 178 0.56 -2.88 7.42
N ILE A 179 0.77 -1.79 6.65
CA ILE A 179 -0.11 -0.60 6.70
C ILE A 179 -1.53 -0.96 6.25
N ALA A 180 -1.69 -1.81 5.22
CA ALA A 180 -3.01 -2.30 4.78
C ALA A 180 -3.72 -3.10 5.88
N LEU A 181 -3.01 -3.97 6.60
CA LEU A 181 -3.59 -4.69 7.74
C LEU A 181 -4.04 -3.74 8.85
N ASN A 182 -3.23 -2.71 9.17
CA ASN A 182 -3.62 -1.72 10.16
C ASN A 182 -4.83 -0.89 9.71
N ALA A 183 -4.89 -0.50 8.43
CA ALA A 183 -6.04 0.20 7.86
C ALA A 183 -7.32 -0.67 7.90
N ALA A 184 -7.21 -1.97 7.59
CA ALA A 184 -8.34 -2.91 7.67
C ALA A 184 -8.84 -3.14 9.11
N ALA A 185 -7.96 -3.02 10.10
CA ALA A 185 -8.36 -3.06 11.51
C ALA A 185 -9.08 -1.77 11.95
N ALA A 186 -8.73 -0.62 11.35
CA ALA A 186 -9.27 0.69 11.70
C ALA A 186 -10.56 1.05 10.91
N ASP A 187 -10.66 0.63 9.64
CA ASP A 187 -11.74 1.02 8.72
C ASP A 187 -12.59 -0.18 8.27
N THR A 188 -13.78 -0.31 8.83
CA THR A 188 -14.71 -1.41 8.55
C THR A 188 -15.34 -1.38 7.16
N ARG A 189 -15.14 -0.31 6.38
CA ARG A 189 -15.54 -0.23 4.96
C ARG A 189 -14.64 -1.09 4.07
N ILE A 190 -13.45 -1.45 4.55
CA ILE A 190 -12.54 -2.35 3.85
C ILE A 190 -13.03 -3.79 4.02
N LYS A 191 -13.58 -4.37 2.96
CA LYS A 191 -14.22 -5.70 2.99
C LYS A 191 -13.25 -6.85 2.66
N ALA A 192 -12.14 -6.56 1.97
CA ALA A 192 -11.13 -7.54 1.65
C ALA A 192 -9.74 -6.88 1.56
N THR A 193 -8.72 -7.53 2.09
CA THR A 193 -7.34 -7.02 2.13
C THR A 193 -6.36 -8.06 1.62
N VAL A 194 -5.46 -7.66 0.72
CA VAL A 194 -4.29 -8.45 0.34
C VAL A 194 -3.03 -7.77 0.88
N ALA A 195 -2.24 -8.49 1.67
CA ALA A 195 -0.92 -8.08 2.14
C ALA A 195 0.14 -8.90 1.38
N SER A 196 0.67 -8.33 0.29
CA SER A 196 1.65 -8.99 -0.58
C SER A 196 3.06 -8.73 -0.11
N THR A 197 3.85 -9.80 0.08
CA THR A 197 5.26 -9.75 0.49
C THR A 197 5.53 -8.73 1.62
N MET A 198 4.64 -8.74 2.62
CA MET A 198 4.51 -7.69 3.62
C MET A 198 5.71 -7.57 4.57
N TYR A 199 5.86 -6.36 5.12
CA TYR A 199 6.63 -6.08 6.33
C TYR A 199 5.75 -5.56 7.45
N ASP A 200 6.10 -5.89 8.68
CA ASP A 200 5.76 -5.06 9.82
C ASP A 200 6.84 -3.97 9.98
N MET A 201 6.55 -2.79 9.45
CA MET A 201 7.47 -1.65 9.48
C MET A 201 7.81 -1.20 10.92
N THR A 202 6.91 -1.43 11.88
CA THR A 202 7.17 -1.09 13.29
C THR A 202 8.13 -2.10 13.93
N ARG A 203 7.99 -3.39 13.60
CA ARG A 203 8.87 -4.45 14.07
C ARG A 203 10.28 -4.31 13.49
N VAL A 204 10.42 -4.14 12.18
CA VAL A 204 11.75 -4.00 11.56
C VAL A 204 12.46 -2.71 12.01
N SER A 205 11.74 -1.59 12.16
CA SER A 205 12.33 -0.33 12.63
C SER A 205 12.76 -0.38 14.11
N GLY A 206 12.08 -1.18 14.92
CA GLY A 206 12.37 -1.33 16.34
C GLY A 206 13.35 -2.44 16.67
N ASN A 207 13.32 -3.55 15.96
CA ASN A 207 14.01 -4.78 16.29
C ASN A 207 15.04 -5.23 15.23
N ASP A 208 15.09 -4.56 14.06
CA ASP A 208 15.88 -4.96 12.90
C ASP A 208 15.43 -6.31 12.29
N TYR A 209 16.10 -6.76 11.23
CA TYR A 209 15.81 -8.03 10.59
C TYR A 209 16.02 -9.22 11.52
N ASN A 210 15.09 -10.18 11.45
CA ASN A 210 15.05 -11.37 12.30
C ASN A 210 15.09 -11.04 13.80
N ASP A 211 14.59 -9.86 14.17
CA ASP A 211 14.59 -9.36 15.57
C ASP A 211 15.98 -9.31 16.21
N ALA A 212 17.01 -9.04 15.43
CA ALA A 212 18.40 -9.02 15.88
C ALA A 212 18.64 -8.04 17.05
N PHE A 213 17.81 -6.97 17.16
CA PHE A 213 17.86 -5.98 18.23
C PHE A 213 16.68 -6.09 19.21
N ASP A 214 16.02 -7.24 19.29
CA ASP A 214 14.86 -7.42 20.19
C ASP A 214 15.27 -7.63 21.65
N VAL A 215 16.21 -6.82 22.11
CA VAL A 215 16.58 -6.67 23.53
C VAL A 215 16.51 -5.19 23.90
N GLU A 216 16.17 -4.90 25.16
CA GLU A 216 15.94 -3.52 25.63
C GLU A 216 17.16 -2.61 25.39
N GLU A 217 18.34 -3.07 25.75
CA GLU A 217 19.62 -2.37 25.56
C GLU A 217 19.87 -1.95 24.10
N ALA A 218 19.63 -2.87 23.14
CA ALA A 218 19.84 -2.57 21.72
C ALA A 218 18.80 -1.54 21.22
N ARG A 219 17.54 -1.69 21.62
CA ARG A 219 16.52 -0.68 21.30
C ARG A 219 16.81 0.68 21.91
N HIS A 220 17.34 0.72 23.14
CA HIS A 220 17.73 1.98 23.77
C HIS A 220 18.85 2.66 22.98
N LYS A 221 19.93 1.94 22.65
CA LYS A 221 21.02 2.45 21.81
C LYS A 221 20.55 2.97 20.45
N ASN A 222 19.61 2.26 19.81
CA ASN A 222 19.02 2.72 18.55
C ASN A 222 18.27 4.06 18.73
N ARG A 223 17.48 4.20 19.81
CA ARG A 223 16.77 5.45 20.12
C ARG A 223 17.73 6.60 20.41
N GLU A 224 18.84 6.35 21.12
CA GLU A 224 19.89 7.35 21.33
C GLU A 224 20.52 7.80 20.01
N ALA A 225 20.83 6.85 19.12
CA ALA A 225 21.38 7.15 17.80
C ALA A 225 20.43 8.01 16.98
N LEU A 226 19.15 7.63 16.92
CA LEU A 226 18.10 8.40 16.22
C LEU A 226 17.91 9.81 16.83
N SER A 227 17.97 9.93 18.15
CA SER A 227 17.85 11.22 18.84
C SER A 227 19.04 12.13 18.54
N LYS A 228 20.25 11.58 18.50
CA LYS A 228 21.48 12.31 18.09
C LYS A 228 21.40 12.73 16.62
N GLN A 229 20.97 11.82 15.74
CA GLN A 229 20.78 12.11 14.31
C GLN A 229 19.77 13.23 14.08
N ARG A 230 18.64 13.21 14.79
CA ARG A 230 17.60 14.25 14.71
C ARG A 230 18.13 15.64 15.03
N LEU A 231 19.06 15.74 15.98
CA LEU A 231 19.68 17.00 16.38
C LEU A 231 20.79 17.43 15.41
N ALA A 232 21.61 16.48 14.95
CA ALA A 232 22.75 16.75 14.09
C ALA A 232 22.36 17.09 12.65
N ASP A 233 21.42 16.34 12.09
CA ASP A 233 20.90 16.54 10.73
C ASP A 233 19.43 16.08 10.64
N PRO A 234 18.46 16.99 10.85
CA PRO A 234 17.05 16.67 10.76
C PRO A 234 16.59 16.34 9.32
N ALA A 235 17.43 16.62 8.33
CA ALA A 235 17.17 16.32 6.91
C ALA A 235 17.73 14.98 6.46
N ALA A 236 18.44 14.24 7.33
CA ALA A 236 19.06 12.97 6.99
C ALA A 236 18.09 11.99 6.33
N MET A 237 18.61 11.30 5.32
CA MET A 237 17.91 10.29 4.54
C MET A 237 18.51 8.91 4.81
N ALA A 238 17.70 7.87 4.75
CA ALA A 238 18.12 6.48 4.89
C ALA A 238 17.16 5.55 4.14
N GLY A 239 17.51 4.27 4.03
CA GLY A 239 16.66 3.22 3.47
C GLY A 239 16.60 3.17 1.94
N GLY A 240 17.30 4.05 1.22
CA GLY A 240 17.50 3.91 -0.23
C GLY A 240 18.37 2.71 -0.55
N VAL A 241 18.10 2.08 -1.70
CA VAL A 241 18.97 1.00 -2.19
C VAL A 241 20.33 1.61 -2.61
N PRO A 242 21.46 1.02 -2.18
CA PRO A 242 22.78 1.58 -2.48
C PRO A 242 23.07 1.55 -3.98
N ASP A 243 23.91 2.49 -4.49
CA ASP A 243 24.28 2.56 -5.92
C ASP A 243 25.21 1.41 -6.36
N THR A 244 25.81 0.73 -5.40
CA THR A 244 26.65 -0.46 -5.64
C THR A 244 26.37 -1.50 -4.58
N VAL A 245 26.37 -2.77 -5.00
CA VAL A 245 26.17 -3.91 -4.09
C VAL A 245 27.41 -4.78 -4.12
N PRO A 246 28.09 -4.99 -2.96
CA PRO A 246 29.22 -5.91 -2.88
C PRO A 246 28.81 -7.34 -3.26
N PRO A 247 29.64 -8.12 -3.97
CA PRO A 247 29.30 -9.49 -4.40
C PRO A 247 28.86 -10.42 -3.25
N GLN A 248 29.39 -10.20 -2.04
CA GLN A 248 29.10 -10.98 -0.83
C GLN A 248 27.85 -10.52 -0.06
N ALA A 249 27.16 -9.46 -0.52
CA ALA A 249 25.94 -9.00 0.12
C ALA A 249 24.86 -10.11 0.11
N PRO A 250 23.96 -10.13 1.10
CA PRO A 250 22.82 -11.05 1.07
C PRO A 250 22.01 -10.94 -0.22
N ARG A 251 21.46 -12.06 -0.70
CA ARG A 251 20.68 -12.11 -1.95
C ARG A 251 19.62 -11.02 -2.05
N PHE A 252 18.87 -10.78 -0.99
CA PHE A 252 17.80 -9.78 -1.01
C PHE A 252 18.28 -8.35 -1.30
N VAL A 253 19.53 -8.01 -0.95
CA VAL A 253 20.14 -6.72 -1.28
C VAL A 253 20.38 -6.61 -2.79
N HIS A 254 20.82 -7.72 -3.42
CA HIS A 254 20.95 -7.80 -4.89
C HIS A 254 19.59 -7.73 -5.58
N ASP A 255 18.54 -8.40 -5.03
CA ASP A 255 17.19 -8.37 -5.57
C ASP A 255 16.59 -6.95 -5.51
N TYR A 256 16.81 -6.20 -4.42
CA TYR A 256 16.43 -4.79 -4.32
C TYR A 256 17.20 -3.90 -5.29
N TYR A 257 18.52 -4.10 -5.41
CA TYR A 257 19.32 -3.35 -6.37
C TYR A 257 18.82 -3.60 -7.80
N ASP A 258 18.59 -4.87 -8.15
CA ASP A 258 18.10 -5.26 -9.47
C ASP A 258 16.77 -4.58 -9.80
N TYR A 259 15.84 -4.52 -8.85
CA TYR A 259 14.56 -3.84 -9.07
C TYR A 259 14.72 -2.32 -9.09
N TYR A 260 15.29 -1.70 -8.07
CA TYR A 260 15.21 -0.24 -7.89
C TYR A 260 16.28 0.56 -8.64
N LYS A 261 17.43 -0.03 -8.98
CA LYS A 261 18.58 0.67 -9.58
C LYS A 261 18.82 0.32 -11.04
N THR A 262 17.96 -0.50 -11.65
CA THR A 262 18.09 -0.90 -13.07
C THR A 262 16.80 -0.57 -13.84
N GLU A 263 16.81 -0.79 -15.15
CA GLU A 263 15.64 -0.58 -16.02
C GLU A 263 14.41 -1.39 -15.61
N ARG A 264 14.58 -2.42 -14.77
CA ARG A 264 13.50 -3.27 -14.29
C ARG A 264 12.42 -2.48 -13.53
N GLY A 265 12.81 -1.57 -12.67
CA GLY A 265 11.86 -0.85 -11.81
C GLY A 265 12.35 0.50 -11.30
N TYR A 266 13.49 1.03 -11.82
CA TYR A 266 13.94 2.37 -11.44
C TYR A 266 12.90 3.44 -11.76
N HIS A 267 12.64 4.33 -10.80
CA HIS A 267 11.81 5.51 -11.04
C HIS A 267 12.38 6.75 -10.33
N LYS A 268 12.44 7.86 -11.07
CA LYS A 268 13.07 9.12 -10.61
C LYS A 268 12.44 9.72 -9.32
N ARG A 269 11.16 9.43 -9.05
CA ARG A 269 10.45 9.91 -7.86
C ARG A 269 10.49 8.93 -6.69
N SER A 270 10.91 7.69 -6.90
CA SER A 270 11.00 6.67 -5.86
C SER A 270 12.15 6.94 -4.89
N GLY A 271 11.89 6.93 -3.60
CA GLY A 271 12.90 7.00 -2.55
C GLY A 271 13.89 5.83 -2.63
N ASN A 272 13.38 4.61 -2.85
CA ASN A 272 14.24 3.42 -2.93
C ASN A 272 15.19 3.46 -4.13
N SER A 273 14.77 4.08 -5.25
CA SER A 273 15.63 4.27 -6.43
C SER A 273 16.68 5.38 -6.23
N ASN A 274 16.53 6.20 -5.21
CA ASN A 274 17.38 7.36 -4.90
C ASN A 274 17.90 7.31 -3.46
N ASP A 275 17.64 8.35 -2.66
CA ASP A 275 18.27 8.57 -1.34
C ASP A 275 17.48 7.94 -0.18
N GLY A 276 16.35 7.29 -0.44
CA GLY A 276 15.48 6.71 0.59
C GLY A 276 14.45 7.69 1.13
N TRP A 277 14.21 7.62 2.42
CA TRP A 277 13.24 8.44 3.16
C TRP A 277 13.90 9.08 4.39
N ARG A 278 13.22 10.04 4.99
CA ARG A 278 13.75 10.75 6.16
C ARG A 278 13.86 9.85 7.39
N VAL A 279 15.00 9.92 8.06
CA VAL A 279 15.30 9.14 9.29
C VAL A 279 14.29 9.42 10.41
N ILE A 280 13.73 10.63 10.47
CA ILE A 280 12.73 10.99 11.48
C ILE A 280 11.49 10.07 11.47
N GLY A 281 11.10 9.56 10.29
CA GLY A 281 10.02 8.57 10.17
C GLY A 281 10.35 7.26 10.86
N THR A 282 11.60 6.81 10.79
CA THR A 282 12.08 5.59 11.46
C THR A 282 11.85 5.63 12.97
N GLN A 283 12.05 6.78 13.61
CA GLN A 283 11.83 6.93 15.05
C GLN A 283 10.35 6.72 15.42
N ALA A 284 9.43 7.23 14.62
CA ALA A 284 7.99 7.03 14.83
C ALA A 284 7.61 5.56 14.67
N TYR A 285 8.08 4.90 13.61
CA TYR A 285 7.84 3.47 13.39
C TYR A 285 8.46 2.60 14.48
N ALA A 286 9.70 2.85 14.89
CA ALA A 286 10.39 2.09 15.96
C ALA A 286 9.69 2.16 17.34
N ASN A 287 8.85 3.18 17.55
CA ASN A 287 8.13 3.39 18.80
C ASN A 287 6.62 3.13 18.69
N SER A 288 6.17 2.47 17.63
CA SER A 288 4.76 2.14 17.37
C SER A 288 4.53 0.63 17.28
N ARG A 289 3.28 0.20 17.46
CA ARG A 289 2.83 -1.21 17.31
C ARG A 289 1.52 -1.22 16.54
N PHE A 290 1.56 -0.89 15.26
CA PHE A 290 0.32 -0.70 14.52
C PHE A 290 -0.39 -2.00 14.11
N LEU A 291 0.26 -3.18 14.21
CA LEU A 291 -0.41 -4.46 14.01
C LEU A 291 -1.09 -5.03 15.28
N TYR A 292 -1.20 -4.24 16.33
CA TYR A 292 -1.72 -4.70 17.63
C TYR A 292 -3.18 -5.21 17.56
N TYR A 293 -4.02 -4.64 16.71
CA TYR A 293 -5.45 -4.97 16.60
C TYR A 293 -5.81 -5.76 15.35
N ILE A 294 -4.85 -6.34 14.60
CA ILE A 294 -5.19 -7.09 13.39
C ILE A 294 -5.93 -8.41 13.66
N ASN A 295 -5.84 -8.95 14.88
CA ASN A 295 -6.66 -10.08 15.31
C ASN A 295 -8.16 -9.73 15.44
N GLU A 296 -8.54 -8.47 15.41
CA GLU A 296 -9.94 -8.01 15.45
C GLU A 296 -10.51 -7.75 14.03
N ILE A 297 -9.71 -7.88 12.96
CA ILE A 297 -10.19 -7.70 11.58
C ILE A 297 -11.24 -8.76 11.26
N ARG A 298 -12.48 -8.34 10.99
CA ARG A 298 -13.58 -9.25 10.62
C ARG A 298 -13.68 -9.49 9.12
N SER A 299 -13.20 -8.55 8.31
CA SER A 299 -13.16 -8.68 6.85
C SER A 299 -12.15 -9.73 6.38
N ALA A 300 -12.27 -10.17 5.13
CA ALA A 300 -11.37 -11.18 4.58
C ALA A 300 -9.94 -10.65 4.41
N VAL A 301 -8.95 -11.48 4.72
CA VAL A 301 -7.52 -11.14 4.54
C VAL A 301 -6.78 -12.28 3.87
N LEU A 302 -5.98 -11.93 2.84
CA LEU A 302 -5.00 -12.81 2.22
C LEU A 302 -3.60 -12.23 2.45
N VAL A 303 -2.78 -12.96 3.19
CA VAL A 303 -1.33 -12.70 3.31
C VAL A 303 -0.62 -13.55 2.26
N MET A 304 0.14 -12.92 1.36
CA MET A 304 0.87 -13.60 0.28
C MET A 304 2.37 -13.31 0.38
N HIS A 305 3.19 -14.37 0.36
CA HIS A 305 4.65 -14.26 0.36
C HIS A 305 5.31 -15.19 -0.64
N GLY A 306 6.52 -14.84 -1.08
CA GLY A 306 7.41 -15.78 -1.73
C GLY A 306 8.05 -16.75 -0.73
N ALA A 307 8.26 -18.00 -1.14
CA ALA A 307 8.92 -19.00 -0.29
C ALA A 307 10.35 -18.57 0.08
N ASP A 308 11.06 -17.92 -0.85
CA ASP A 308 12.44 -17.45 -0.72
C ASP A 308 12.53 -15.99 -0.26
N ALA A 309 11.41 -15.37 0.11
CA ALA A 309 11.40 -13.99 0.56
C ALA A 309 12.01 -13.88 1.98
N HIS A 310 13.06 -13.07 2.12
CA HIS A 310 13.71 -12.78 3.41
C HIS A 310 12.77 -12.16 4.45
N SER A 311 11.66 -11.56 3.98
CA SER A 311 10.62 -10.93 4.80
C SER A 311 9.46 -11.86 5.16
N ARG A 312 9.50 -13.14 4.75
CA ARG A 312 8.39 -14.09 4.89
C ARG A 312 7.91 -14.21 6.34
N TYR A 313 8.83 -14.18 7.31
CA TYR A 313 8.52 -14.31 8.73
C TYR A 313 7.61 -13.17 9.26
N PHE A 314 7.62 -11.98 8.66
CA PHE A 314 6.67 -10.92 9.02
C PHE A 314 5.24 -11.30 8.67
N GLY A 315 5.03 -11.85 7.47
CA GLY A 315 3.70 -12.25 7.03
C GLY A 315 3.18 -13.47 7.77
N GLU A 316 4.03 -14.46 8.02
CA GLU A 316 3.66 -15.63 8.82
C GLU A 316 3.28 -15.22 10.25
N ALA A 317 4.09 -14.38 10.90
CA ALA A 317 3.78 -13.86 12.23
C ALA A 317 2.48 -13.05 12.25
N ALA A 318 2.26 -12.17 11.27
CA ALA A 318 1.03 -11.40 11.17
C ALA A 318 -0.19 -12.30 10.96
N TYR A 319 -0.08 -13.32 10.11
CA TYR A 319 -1.15 -14.29 9.88
C TYR A 319 -1.50 -15.05 11.17
N HIS A 320 -0.50 -15.61 11.87
CA HIS A 320 -0.73 -16.35 13.13
C HIS A 320 -1.30 -15.46 14.22
N TYR A 321 -0.79 -14.22 14.37
CA TYR A 321 -1.36 -13.29 15.32
C TYR A 321 -2.81 -12.92 14.97
N MET A 322 -3.08 -12.70 13.70
CA MET A 322 -4.43 -12.37 13.22
C MET A 322 -5.43 -13.49 13.46
N VAL A 323 -4.99 -14.77 13.34
CA VAL A 323 -5.87 -15.94 13.53
C VAL A 323 -5.97 -16.31 15.01
N ASP A 324 -4.84 -16.46 15.69
CA ASP A 324 -4.71 -17.09 17.01
C ASP A 324 -4.60 -16.08 18.17
N GLY A 325 -4.49 -14.78 17.87
CA GLY A 325 -4.21 -13.73 18.86
C GLY A 325 -2.79 -13.78 19.44
N LYS A 326 -1.90 -14.61 18.88
CA LYS A 326 -0.51 -14.75 19.31
C LYS A 326 0.39 -15.19 18.14
N ALA A 327 1.64 -14.74 18.13
CA ALA A 327 2.63 -15.15 17.16
C ALA A 327 4.05 -15.04 17.71
N GLU A 328 4.97 -15.80 17.15
CA GLU A 328 6.40 -15.65 17.43
C GLU A 328 6.90 -14.27 17.02
N GLY A 329 7.76 -13.66 17.85
CA GLY A 329 8.29 -12.30 17.65
C GLY A 329 7.35 -11.18 18.08
N TYR A 330 6.09 -11.45 18.39
CA TYR A 330 5.21 -10.46 19.00
C TYR A 330 5.18 -10.61 20.53
N LYS A 331 5.33 -9.48 21.24
CA LYS A 331 5.30 -9.39 22.71
C LYS A 331 3.93 -8.97 23.25
N PHE A 332 2.91 -9.06 22.43
CA PHE A 332 1.52 -8.80 22.79
C PHE A 332 0.67 -10.03 22.44
N VAL A 333 -0.36 -10.23 23.20
CA VAL A 333 -1.31 -11.33 23.06
C VAL A 333 -2.71 -10.73 23.05
N GLY A 334 -3.53 -11.16 22.10
CA GLY A 334 -4.94 -10.81 21.96
C GLY A 334 -5.82 -12.05 22.00
N GLU A 335 -7.11 -11.86 21.83
CA GLU A 335 -8.04 -12.95 21.63
C GLU A 335 -7.92 -13.51 20.20
N PRO A 336 -8.25 -14.79 19.98
CA PRO A 336 -8.38 -15.36 18.64
C PRO A 336 -9.40 -14.57 17.80
N ASN A 337 -9.16 -14.53 16.48
CA ASN A 337 -10.05 -13.83 15.57
C ASN A 337 -11.47 -14.43 15.57
N PRO A 338 -12.53 -13.61 15.57
CA PRO A 338 -13.91 -14.10 15.50
C PRO A 338 -14.29 -14.72 14.14
N ASN A 339 -13.50 -14.47 13.08
CA ASN A 339 -13.71 -14.97 11.72
C ASN A 339 -12.40 -15.57 11.14
N PRO A 340 -11.80 -16.59 11.76
CA PRO A 340 -10.51 -17.13 11.31
C PRO A 340 -10.58 -17.80 9.93
N GLU A 341 -11.76 -18.27 9.52
CA GLU A 341 -12.00 -18.99 8.26
C GLU A 341 -11.87 -18.11 7.00
N ASN A 342 -11.89 -16.79 7.14
CA ASN A 342 -11.67 -15.86 6.02
C ASN A 342 -10.26 -15.24 6.02
N LYS A 343 -9.34 -15.82 6.77
CA LYS A 343 -7.92 -15.44 6.79
C LYS A 343 -7.13 -16.51 6.03
N GLU A 344 -6.40 -16.09 5.02
CA GLU A 344 -5.66 -16.99 4.13
C GLU A 344 -4.16 -16.63 4.13
N LEU A 345 -3.29 -17.64 4.11
CA LEU A 345 -1.85 -17.50 3.92
C LEU A 345 -1.45 -18.25 2.65
N LEU A 346 -0.88 -17.52 1.68
CA LEU A 346 -0.46 -18.06 0.38
C LEU A 346 1.06 -17.91 0.22
N ILE A 347 1.77 -19.01 0.16
CA ILE A 347 3.21 -19.03 -0.09
C ILE A 347 3.46 -19.44 -1.54
N ILE A 348 4.12 -18.57 -2.31
CA ILE A 348 4.45 -18.78 -3.72
C ILE A 348 5.81 -19.49 -3.79
N PRO A 349 5.88 -20.73 -4.30
CA PRO A 349 7.13 -21.44 -4.43
C PRO A 349 8.17 -20.68 -5.26
N ASP A 350 9.43 -20.78 -4.90
CA ASP A 350 10.60 -20.23 -5.61
C ASP A 350 10.58 -18.71 -5.84
N ALA A 351 9.64 -17.98 -5.25
CA ALA A 351 9.54 -16.53 -5.39
C ALA A 351 10.33 -15.81 -4.29
N SER A 352 11.17 -14.86 -4.69
CA SER A 352 11.81 -13.89 -3.80
C SER A 352 10.83 -12.78 -3.39
N HIS A 353 11.28 -11.90 -2.51
CA HIS A 353 10.51 -10.71 -2.14
C HIS A 353 10.18 -9.83 -3.36
N CYS A 354 11.18 -9.52 -4.19
CA CYS A 354 11.03 -8.64 -5.35
C CYS A 354 10.36 -9.32 -6.56
N ASP A 355 10.31 -10.64 -6.61
CA ASP A 355 9.52 -11.36 -7.62
C ASP A 355 8.01 -11.08 -7.48
N LEU A 356 7.55 -10.71 -6.27
CA LEU A 356 6.18 -10.27 -6.04
C LEU A 356 5.95 -8.77 -6.27
N TYR A 357 6.91 -8.04 -6.84
CA TYR A 357 6.74 -6.65 -7.26
C TYR A 357 6.24 -6.54 -8.71
N ASP A 358 6.77 -7.39 -9.61
CA ASP A 358 6.51 -7.34 -11.04
C ASP A 358 6.30 -8.72 -11.71
N GLY A 359 6.39 -9.80 -10.92
CA GLY A 359 6.30 -11.18 -11.38
C GLY A 359 7.64 -11.87 -11.55
N GLY A 360 8.75 -11.13 -11.43
CA GLY A 360 10.11 -11.65 -11.57
C GLY A 360 10.53 -11.97 -13.01
N TYR A 361 11.85 -12.10 -13.22
CA TYR A 361 12.47 -12.43 -14.49
C TYR A 361 13.55 -13.51 -14.31
N GLU A 362 13.83 -14.28 -15.36
CA GLU A 362 14.88 -15.32 -15.33
C GLU A 362 16.29 -14.73 -15.17
N GLU A 363 16.51 -13.53 -15.71
CA GLU A 363 17.77 -12.82 -15.65
C GLU A 363 17.64 -11.48 -14.91
N LEU A 364 18.77 -10.97 -14.42
CA LEU A 364 18.84 -9.65 -13.79
C LEU A 364 18.45 -8.52 -14.77
N LYS A 365 18.12 -7.36 -14.23
CA LYS A 365 17.69 -6.15 -14.95
C LYS A 365 16.42 -6.31 -15.77
N GLY A 366 15.53 -7.21 -15.36
CA GLY A 366 14.29 -7.48 -16.07
C GLY A 366 14.48 -8.16 -17.42
N LYS A 367 15.60 -8.85 -17.62
CA LYS A 367 15.91 -9.58 -18.84
C LYS A 367 15.49 -11.05 -18.75
N GLY A 368 15.54 -11.72 -19.90
CA GLY A 368 15.06 -13.09 -20.00
C GLY A 368 13.54 -13.17 -20.04
N LYS A 369 12.99 -14.36 -19.78
CA LYS A 369 11.56 -14.57 -19.76
C LYS A 369 10.95 -14.13 -18.42
N PRO A 370 9.73 -13.53 -18.41
CA PRO A 370 9.00 -13.29 -17.18
C PRO A 370 8.69 -14.61 -16.46
N LYS A 371 8.99 -14.70 -15.17
CA LYS A 371 8.63 -15.85 -14.32
C LYS A 371 7.14 -15.92 -14.00
N ASN A 372 6.43 -14.79 -14.07
CA ASN A 372 5.01 -14.65 -13.78
C ASN A 372 4.62 -15.17 -12.36
N MET A 373 5.43 -14.86 -11.35
CA MET A 373 5.25 -15.38 -9.99
C MET A 373 4.00 -14.85 -9.28
N ILE A 374 3.44 -13.70 -9.72
CA ILE A 374 2.26 -13.12 -9.07
C ILE A 374 1.00 -13.85 -9.59
N PRO A 375 0.22 -14.49 -8.70
CA PRO A 375 -0.97 -15.27 -9.08
C PRO A 375 -2.19 -14.35 -9.29
N TRP A 376 -2.17 -13.54 -10.33
CA TRP A 376 -3.18 -12.51 -10.61
C TRP A 376 -4.63 -13.00 -10.58
N ASN A 377 -4.88 -14.22 -11.05
CA ASN A 377 -6.24 -14.77 -11.06
C ASN A 377 -6.68 -15.16 -9.65
N THR A 378 -5.80 -15.75 -8.84
CA THR A 378 -6.07 -16.07 -7.43
C THR A 378 -6.40 -14.80 -6.64
N LEU A 379 -5.65 -13.71 -6.84
CA LEU A 379 -5.95 -12.42 -6.22
C LEU A 379 -7.34 -11.91 -6.64
N ALA A 380 -7.65 -11.95 -7.93
CA ALA A 380 -8.96 -11.52 -8.41
C ALA A 380 -10.11 -12.40 -7.89
N GLU A 381 -9.91 -13.71 -7.79
CA GLU A 381 -10.88 -14.64 -7.23
C GLU A 381 -11.11 -14.40 -5.73
N PHE A 382 -10.04 -14.14 -4.96
CA PHE A 382 -10.13 -13.75 -3.56
C PHE A 382 -11.02 -12.51 -3.40
N PHE A 383 -10.80 -11.45 -4.19
CA PHE A 383 -11.64 -10.26 -4.12
C PHE A 383 -13.08 -10.54 -4.57
N ARG A 384 -13.32 -11.27 -5.67
CA ARG A 384 -14.68 -11.63 -6.12
C ARG A 384 -15.46 -12.45 -5.10
N LYS A 385 -14.77 -13.34 -4.37
CA LYS A 385 -15.37 -14.15 -3.31
C LYS A 385 -15.83 -13.28 -2.13
N ASN A 386 -15.07 -12.25 -1.80
CA ASN A 386 -15.21 -11.49 -0.56
C ASN A 386 -15.80 -10.07 -0.73
N LEU A 387 -15.91 -9.56 -1.96
CA LEU A 387 -16.59 -8.30 -2.31
C LEU A 387 -17.95 -8.58 -2.97
N LYS A 388 -18.85 -9.25 -2.23
CA LYS A 388 -20.19 -9.63 -2.72
C LYS A 388 -21.26 -8.64 -2.29
#